data_b74722cffed3fa55b3726daf75e2df65
#
_entry.id   b74722cffed3fa55b3726daf75e2df65
#
_cell.length_a   1.000
_cell.length_b   1.000
_cell.length_c   1.000
_cell.angle_alpha   90.00
_cell.angle_beta   90.00
_cell.angle_gamma   90.00
#
_symmetry.space_group_name_H-M   'P 1'
#
loop_
_entity.id
_entity.type
_entity.pdbx_description
1 polymer ?
#
loop_
_entity_poly.entity_id
_entity_poly.type
_entity_poly.pdbx_seq_one_letter_code
_entity_poly.pdbx_strand_id
1 'polypeptide(L)'
;DTEDFGIARIIVERAQIDRAFNLIKANSYAVTMTQVVYLECGDYPGAMANVLERLAAADISVEYMYAFADSRSEFSRVIIRPDKTELANQIVQEI
;
A
#
# COMPACT_ATOMS: atom_id res chain seq x y z
N ASP A 1 -18.97 1.94 -6.64
CA ASP A 1 -18.80 3.37 -6.72
C ASP A 1 -20.04 4.04 -7.31
N THR A 2 -20.31 5.20 -6.82
CA THR A 2 -21.46 5.97 -7.31
C THR A 2 -21.00 7.04 -8.29
N GLU A 3 -21.95 7.56 -9.04
CA GLU A 3 -21.66 8.60 -10.02
C GLU A 3 -21.37 9.94 -9.37
N ASP A 4 -21.88 10.16 -8.17
CA ASP A 4 -21.82 11.46 -7.52
C ASP A 4 -20.52 11.69 -6.78
N PHE A 5 -19.85 10.62 -6.34
CA PHE A 5 -18.55 10.73 -5.71
C PHE A 5 -17.81 9.43 -5.84
N GLY A 6 -16.54 9.52 -5.68
CA GLY A 6 -15.66 8.37 -5.73
C GLY A 6 -14.42 8.63 -4.92
N ILE A 7 -13.66 7.57 -4.70
CA ILE A 7 -12.41 7.64 -3.98
C ILE A 7 -11.31 7.14 -4.90
N ALA A 8 -10.27 7.97 -5.06
CA ALA A 8 -9.09 7.57 -5.79
C ALA A 8 -7.93 7.51 -4.81
N ARG A 9 -7.15 6.42 -4.88
CA ARG A 9 -5.94 6.28 -4.09
C ARG A 9 -4.75 6.39 -5.01
N ILE A 10 -3.87 7.34 -4.71
CA ILE A 10 -2.73 7.66 -5.55
C ILE A 10 -1.47 7.43 -4.77
N ILE A 11 -0.55 6.65 -5.34
CA ILE A 11 0.73 6.34 -4.71
C ILE A 11 1.79 7.17 -5.42
N VAL A 12 2.55 7.93 -4.63
CA VAL A 12 3.63 8.77 -5.17
C VAL A 12 4.90 8.53 -4.37
N GLU A 13 6.02 8.85 -4.98
CA GLU A 13 7.30 8.77 -4.29
C GLU A 13 7.37 9.82 -3.19
N ARG A 14 8.13 9.51 -2.15
CA ARG A 14 8.25 10.39 -0.98
C ARG A 14 8.63 11.82 -1.36
N ALA A 15 9.54 11.97 -2.31
CA ALA A 15 10.00 13.29 -2.73
C ALA A 15 8.90 14.12 -3.40
N GLN A 16 7.84 13.48 -3.86
CA GLN A 16 6.75 14.14 -4.58
C GLN A 16 5.49 14.32 -3.74
N ILE A 17 5.49 13.81 -2.51
CA ILE A 17 4.24 13.71 -1.75
C ILE A 17 3.64 15.08 -1.41
N ASP A 18 4.45 16.02 -0.96
CA ASP A 18 3.95 17.34 -0.61
C ASP A 18 3.44 18.07 -1.83
N ARG A 19 4.13 17.95 -2.94
CA ARG A 19 3.72 18.59 -4.19
C ARG A 19 2.40 18.02 -4.69
N ALA A 20 2.26 16.69 -4.65
CA ALA A 20 1.03 16.04 -5.07
C ALA A 20 -0.13 16.43 -4.16
N PHE A 21 0.10 16.42 -2.85
CA PHE A 21 -0.91 16.79 -1.88
C PHE A 21 -1.42 18.22 -2.12
N ASN A 22 -0.49 19.16 -2.25
CA ASN A 22 -0.85 20.56 -2.44
C ASN A 22 -1.55 20.79 -3.78
N LEU A 23 -1.13 20.10 -4.81
CA LEU A 23 -1.74 20.21 -6.13
C LEU A 23 -3.19 19.73 -6.12
N ILE A 24 -3.43 18.59 -5.49
CA ILE A 24 -4.79 18.04 -5.42
C ILE A 24 -5.68 18.95 -4.59
N LYS A 25 -5.16 19.43 -3.47
CA LYS A 25 -5.91 20.31 -2.58
C LYS A 25 -6.23 21.65 -3.27
N ALA A 26 -5.30 22.17 -4.05
CA ALA A 26 -5.49 23.42 -4.77
C ALA A 26 -6.59 23.33 -5.82
N ASN A 27 -6.90 22.12 -6.28
CA ASN A 27 -7.96 21.90 -7.27
C ASN A 27 -9.28 21.52 -6.61
N SER A 28 -9.44 21.86 -5.34
CA SER A 28 -10.70 21.72 -4.60
C SER A 28 -11.12 20.29 -4.30
N TYR A 29 -10.17 19.36 -4.33
CA TYR A 29 -10.44 17.98 -3.93
C TYR A 29 -10.13 17.81 -2.45
N ALA A 30 -10.94 17.03 -1.77
CA ALA A 30 -10.62 16.60 -0.42
C ALA A 30 -9.52 15.56 -0.52
N VAL A 31 -8.44 15.73 0.24
CA VAL A 31 -7.29 14.84 0.16
C VAL A 31 -6.79 14.52 1.56
N THR A 32 -6.41 13.27 1.77
CA THR A 32 -5.85 12.79 3.03
C THR A 32 -4.59 11.98 2.70
N MET A 33 -3.54 12.20 3.48
CA MET A 33 -2.34 11.37 3.38
C MET A 33 -2.45 10.18 4.32
N THR A 34 -2.13 9.02 3.79
CA THR A 34 -2.19 7.78 4.55
C THR A 34 -0.88 7.03 4.36
N GLN A 35 -0.31 6.56 5.46
CA GLN A 35 0.91 5.76 5.38
C GLN A 35 0.57 4.33 5.00
N VAL A 36 1.36 3.78 4.11
CA VAL A 36 1.20 2.40 3.68
C VAL A 36 2.56 1.71 3.70
N VAL A 37 2.55 0.39 3.65
CA VAL A 37 3.76 -0.41 3.53
C VAL A 37 3.88 -0.88 2.09
N TYR A 38 5.05 -0.67 1.52
CA TYR A 38 5.38 -1.14 0.18
C TYR A 38 6.34 -2.31 0.29
N LEU A 39 6.09 -3.36 -0.48
CA LEU A 39 7.01 -4.47 -0.57
C LEU A 39 6.97 -5.10 -1.95
N GLU A 40 8.05 -5.78 -2.30
CA GLU A 40 8.08 -6.63 -3.47
C GLU A 40 8.03 -8.07 -3.00
N CYS A 41 7.12 -8.83 -3.58
CA CYS A 41 6.82 -10.18 -3.15
C CYS A 41 7.00 -11.12 -4.35
N GLY A 42 7.52 -12.32 -4.12
CA GLY A 42 7.66 -13.29 -5.19
C GLY A 42 6.31 -13.57 -5.85
N ASP A 43 6.31 -13.66 -7.16
CA ASP A 43 5.08 -13.90 -7.92
C ASP A 43 4.83 -15.40 -8.04
N TYR A 44 4.55 -16.04 -6.91
CA TYR A 44 4.24 -17.45 -6.85
C TYR A 44 3.22 -17.70 -5.73
N PRO A 45 2.46 -18.78 -5.81
CA PRO A 45 1.51 -19.11 -4.76
C PRO A 45 2.22 -19.26 -3.41
N GLY A 46 1.65 -18.67 -2.38
CA GLY A 46 2.21 -18.76 -1.06
C GLY A 46 3.09 -17.59 -0.63
N ALA A 47 3.64 -16.84 -1.60
CA ALA A 47 4.49 -15.70 -1.23
C ALA A 47 3.70 -14.64 -0.47
N MET A 48 2.54 -14.25 -0.97
CA MET A 48 1.68 -13.28 -0.30
C MET A 48 1.08 -13.86 0.96
N ALA A 49 0.73 -15.14 0.94
CA ALA A 49 0.19 -15.82 2.12
C ALA A 49 1.18 -15.78 3.28
N ASN A 50 2.47 -15.98 3.00
CA ASN A 50 3.50 -15.91 4.03
C ASN A 50 3.56 -14.51 4.67
N VAL A 51 3.49 -13.46 3.85
CA VAL A 51 3.47 -12.09 4.36
C VAL A 51 2.27 -11.88 5.27
N LEU A 52 1.09 -12.26 4.81
CA LEU A 52 -0.14 -12.05 5.56
C LEU A 52 -0.15 -12.86 6.87
N GLU A 53 0.39 -14.08 6.85
CA GLU A 53 0.50 -14.89 8.05
C GLU A 53 1.41 -14.26 9.10
N ARG A 54 2.51 -13.67 8.65
CA ARG A 54 3.44 -13.02 9.58
C ARG A 54 2.83 -11.76 10.19
N LEU A 55 2.07 -11.01 9.41
CA LEU A 55 1.36 -9.85 9.93
C LEU A 55 0.28 -10.27 10.93
N ALA A 56 -0.47 -11.31 10.61
CA ALA A 56 -1.50 -11.81 11.49
C ALA A 56 -0.93 -12.34 12.80
N ALA A 57 0.22 -13.01 12.73
CA ALA A 57 0.89 -13.53 13.94
C ALA A 57 1.34 -12.41 14.87
N ALA A 58 1.56 -11.21 14.35
CA ALA A 58 1.92 -10.03 15.12
C ALA A 58 0.69 -9.19 15.50
N ASP A 59 -0.50 -9.73 15.29
CA ASP A 59 -1.77 -9.06 15.60
C ASP A 59 -1.93 -7.76 14.81
N ILE A 60 -1.52 -7.79 13.56
CA ILE A 60 -1.67 -6.65 12.64
C ILE A 60 -2.80 -6.95 11.68
N SER A 61 -3.77 -6.05 11.63
CA SER A 61 -4.90 -6.15 10.69
C SER A 61 -4.57 -5.38 9.43
N VAL A 62 -4.92 -5.94 8.30
CA VAL A 62 -4.79 -5.28 7.00
C VAL A 62 -6.13 -4.68 6.62
N GLU A 63 -6.17 -3.37 6.47
CA GLU A 63 -7.40 -2.66 6.11
C GLU A 63 -7.70 -2.78 4.63
N TYR A 64 -6.65 -2.70 3.81
CA TYR A 64 -6.75 -2.98 2.38
C TYR A 64 -5.36 -3.25 1.84
N MET A 65 -5.31 -3.84 0.65
CA MET A 65 -4.05 -4.01 -0.05
C MET A 65 -4.28 -4.05 -1.56
N TYR A 66 -3.23 -3.68 -2.29
CA TYR A 66 -3.22 -3.72 -3.73
C TYR A 66 -1.96 -4.42 -4.20
N ALA A 67 -2.11 -5.28 -5.19
CA ALA A 67 -0.98 -5.96 -5.79
C ALA A 67 -0.92 -5.63 -7.27
N PHE A 68 0.28 -5.35 -7.75
CA PHE A 68 0.53 -5.03 -9.16
C PHE A 68 1.52 -6.03 -9.71
N ALA A 69 1.13 -6.76 -10.73
CA ALA A 69 2.01 -7.68 -11.40
C ALA A 69 2.67 -6.98 -12.58
N ASP A 70 3.98 -7.19 -12.72
CA ASP A 70 4.71 -6.72 -13.89
C ASP A 70 5.10 -7.96 -14.68
N SER A 71 4.64 -8.04 -15.93
CA SER A 71 4.90 -9.21 -16.78
C SER A 71 6.38 -9.42 -17.06
N ARG A 72 7.21 -8.41 -16.81
CA ARG A 72 8.66 -8.50 -17.02
C ARG A 72 9.43 -8.78 -15.75
N SER A 73 8.74 -9.04 -14.66
CA SER A 73 9.35 -9.25 -13.36
C SER A 73 8.81 -10.52 -12.74
N GLU A 74 9.64 -11.19 -11.95
CA GLU A 74 9.23 -12.35 -11.16
C GLU A 74 8.61 -11.92 -9.84
N PHE A 75 8.47 -10.62 -9.62
CA PHE A 75 7.96 -10.06 -8.38
C PHE A 75 6.69 -9.27 -8.64
N SER A 76 5.81 -9.30 -7.66
CA SER A 76 4.66 -8.41 -7.60
C SER A 76 4.98 -7.28 -6.64
N ARG A 77 4.52 -6.09 -6.97
CA ARG A 77 4.61 -4.94 -6.08
C ARG A 77 3.34 -4.89 -5.26
N VAL A 78 3.48 -4.76 -3.96
CA VAL A 78 2.34 -4.84 -3.06
C VAL A 78 2.32 -3.61 -2.16
N ILE A 79 1.15 -3.02 -2.04
CA ILE A 79 0.90 -1.90 -1.13
C ILE A 79 -0.07 -2.42 -0.08
N ILE A 80 0.28 -2.26 1.19
CA ILE A 80 -0.55 -2.71 2.31
C ILE A 80 -0.84 -1.53 3.22
N ARG A 81 -2.10 -1.36 3.59
CA ARG A 81 -2.50 -0.44 4.65
C ARG A 81 -2.79 -1.24 5.92
N PRO A 82 -1.82 -1.34 6.82
CA PRO A 82 -2.04 -2.02 8.11
C PRO A 82 -2.51 -1.02 9.16
N ASP A 83 -3.03 -1.54 10.26
CA ASP A 83 -3.39 -0.71 11.39
C ASP A 83 -2.16 -0.27 12.20
N LYS A 84 -1.06 -1.03 12.11
CA LYS A 84 0.20 -0.74 12.82
C LYS A 84 1.32 -0.62 11.82
N THR A 85 1.45 0.55 11.23
CA THR A 85 2.33 0.75 10.07
C THR A 85 3.80 0.49 10.36
N GLU A 86 4.33 1.02 11.47
CA GLU A 86 5.75 0.85 11.77
C GLU A 86 6.11 -0.61 12.04
N LEU A 87 5.29 -1.29 12.83
CA LEU A 87 5.53 -2.69 13.13
C LEU A 87 5.41 -3.55 11.86
N ALA A 88 4.41 -3.27 11.05
CA ALA A 88 4.22 -3.98 9.79
C ALA A 88 5.43 -3.80 8.87
N ASN A 89 5.95 -2.59 8.79
CA ASN A 89 7.12 -2.32 7.95
C ASN A 89 8.35 -3.09 8.43
N GLN A 90 8.56 -3.17 9.75
CA GLN A 90 9.65 -3.96 10.31
C GLN A 90 9.52 -5.43 9.94
N ILE A 91 8.33 -5.98 10.07
CA ILE A 91 8.09 -7.39 9.77
C ILE A 91 8.32 -7.68 8.29
N VAL A 92 7.82 -6.81 7.43
CA VAL A 92 7.96 -6.98 5.98
C VAL A 92 9.43 -6.93 5.56
N GLN A 93 10.23 -6.09 6.20
CA GLN A 93 11.63 -5.98 5.85
C GLN A 93 12.46 -7.18 6.31
N GLU A 94 11.96 -7.98 7.23
CA GLU A 94 12.61 -9.19 7.67
C GLU A 94 12.30 -10.40 6.80
N ILE A 95 11.35 -10.25 5.91
CA ILE A 95 10.99 -11.30 4.97
C ILE A 95 11.87 -11.20 3.73
#